data_4427e5b9880c8ab94dc1b37bdc7fcf70
#
_entry.id   4427e5b9880c8ab94dc1b37bdc7fcf70
#
_cell.length_a   1.000
_cell.length_b   1.000
_cell.length_c   1.000
_cell.angle_alpha   90.00
_cell.angle_beta   90.00
_cell.angle_gamma   90.00
#
_symmetry.space_group_name_H-M   'P 1'
#
loop_
_entity.id
_entity.type
_entity.pdbx_description
1 polymer ?
#
loop_
_entity_poly.entity_id
_entity_poly.type
_entity_poly.pdbx_seq_one_letter_code
_entity_poly.pdbx_strand_id
1 'polypeptide(L)'
;MTIVSLSEYGKEFQSKLMALLIEDVHFFLSIFEILKDGFFVDQMYRLIYKLILMHFEKYESTPTYDNLETYIKSIKDVDKQELLNKVLNSIKASNNADAEFIKDTAFTFCKHQKIKESLIKMAGHLKAEQFDSIESEMMDVVKKVNSDTEDHDYWSEFDDRAENVRFNVVTTGWPVIDDETQGGLAANELGVVIAPAGAGK
;
A
#
# COMPACT_ATOMS: atom_id res chain seq x y z
N MET A 1 -22.49 -11.80 3.86
CA MET A 1 -21.86 -12.17 5.15
C MET A 1 -20.58 -11.38 5.25
N THR A 2 -20.41 -10.54 6.27
CA THR A 2 -19.22 -9.66 6.36
C THR A 2 -18.12 -10.45 7.04
N ILE A 3 -17.06 -10.81 6.31
CA ILE A 3 -15.88 -11.49 6.86
C ILE A 3 -15.20 -10.54 7.85
N VAL A 4 -15.01 -10.98 9.09
CA VAL A 4 -14.46 -10.16 10.18
C VAL A 4 -13.00 -10.50 10.46
N SER A 5 -12.55 -11.67 10.03
CA SER A 5 -11.23 -12.21 10.33
C SER A 5 -10.70 -13.04 9.16
N LEU A 6 -9.37 -13.04 8.99
CA LEU A 6 -8.68 -13.88 8.01
C LEU A 6 -8.83 -15.39 8.29
N SER A 7 -9.19 -15.78 9.52
CA SER A 7 -9.44 -17.18 9.85
C SER A 7 -10.67 -17.78 9.15
N GLU A 8 -11.60 -16.94 8.68
CA GLU A 8 -12.77 -17.40 7.91
C GLU A 8 -12.38 -17.97 6.54
N TYR A 9 -11.21 -17.58 6.00
CA TYR A 9 -10.64 -18.20 4.78
C TYR A 9 -9.93 -19.53 5.03
N GLY A 10 -9.80 -19.96 6.29
CA GLY A 10 -9.15 -21.21 6.69
C GLY A 10 -7.66 -21.09 6.99
N LYS A 11 -7.11 -22.18 7.56
CA LYS A 11 -5.68 -22.20 7.99
C LYS A 11 -4.72 -22.23 6.81
N GLU A 12 -5.09 -22.90 5.73
CA GLU A 12 -4.25 -22.99 4.53
C GLU A 12 -4.06 -21.62 3.89
N PHE A 13 -5.12 -20.82 3.77
CA PHE A 13 -5.05 -19.45 3.30
C PHE A 13 -4.09 -18.61 4.17
N GLN A 14 -4.23 -18.69 5.50
CA GLN A 14 -3.35 -17.95 6.41
C GLN A 14 -1.88 -18.38 6.30
N SER A 15 -1.60 -19.68 6.10
CA SER A 15 -0.24 -20.17 5.90
C SER A 15 0.35 -19.64 4.59
N LYS A 16 -0.40 -19.68 3.49
CA LYS A 16 0.00 -19.13 2.19
C LYS A 16 0.23 -17.61 2.26
N LEU A 17 -0.68 -16.89 2.92
CA LEU A 17 -0.53 -15.44 3.13
C LEU A 17 0.76 -15.12 3.90
N MET A 18 1.05 -15.85 4.99
CA MET A 18 2.29 -15.65 5.75
C MET A 18 3.54 -15.97 4.92
N ALA A 19 3.51 -17.02 4.09
CA ALA A 19 4.61 -17.34 3.18
C ALA A 19 4.85 -16.17 2.20
N LEU A 20 3.80 -15.62 1.60
CA LEU A 20 3.91 -14.47 0.70
C LEU A 20 4.43 -13.21 1.40
N LEU A 21 4.05 -12.95 2.65
CA LEU A 21 4.58 -11.82 3.44
C LEU A 21 6.09 -11.95 3.74
N ILE A 22 6.62 -13.18 3.75
CA ILE A 22 8.05 -13.44 3.97
C ILE A 22 8.82 -13.41 2.65
N GLU A 23 8.27 -14.02 1.59
CA GLU A 23 8.97 -14.28 0.33
C GLU A 23 8.85 -13.14 -0.68
N ASP A 24 7.76 -12.36 -0.63
CA ASP A 24 7.47 -11.27 -1.57
C ASP A 24 7.49 -9.91 -0.85
N VAL A 25 8.64 -9.23 -0.93
CA VAL A 25 8.85 -7.91 -0.31
C VAL A 25 7.90 -6.86 -0.89
N HIS A 26 7.63 -6.90 -2.19
CA HIS A 26 6.72 -5.95 -2.84
C HIS A 26 5.29 -6.12 -2.33
N PHE A 27 4.81 -7.35 -2.25
CA PHE A 27 3.51 -7.63 -1.65
C PHE A 27 3.46 -7.23 -0.18
N PHE A 28 4.50 -7.52 0.60
CA PHE A 28 4.58 -7.08 2.00
C PHE A 28 4.43 -5.56 2.12
N LEU A 29 5.20 -4.80 1.34
CA LEU A 29 5.16 -3.32 1.34
C LEU A 29 3.78 -2.78 0.93
N SER A 30 3.07 -3.46 0.03
CA SER A 30 1.74 -3.03 -0.41
C SER A 30 0.65 -3.19 0.65
N ILE A 31 0.81 -4.13 1.59
CA ILE A 31 -0.26 -4.51 2.53
C ILE A 31 0.06 -4.19 4.01
N PHE A 32 1.35 -4.02 4.38
CA PHE A 32 1.76 -3.95 5.79
C PHE A 32 1.12 -2.80 6.58
N GLU A 33 0.79 -1.67 5.92
CA GLU A 33 0.14 -0.53 6.58
C GLU A 33 -1.34 -0.77 6.91
N ILE A 34 -1.99 -1.67 6.17
CA ILE A 34 -3.42 -1.96 6.32
C ILE A 34 -3.68 -3.32 6.97
N LEU A 35 -2.72 -4.25 6.89
CA LEU A 35 -2.79 -5.56 7.55
C LEU A 35 -2.48 -5.41 9.04
N LYS A 36 -3.38 -5.87 9.90
CA LYS A 36 -3.24 -5.82 11.35
C LYS A 36 -3.11 -7.20 11.96
N ASP A 37 -2.34 -7.29 13.02
CA ASP A 37 -2.18 -8.52 13.80
C ASP A 37 -3.52 -9.06 14.34
N GLY A 38 -4.45 -8.15 14.67
CA GLY A 38 -5.79 -8.49 15.14
C GLY A 38 -6.68 -9.20 14.11
N PHE A 39 -6.32 -9.21 12.82
CA PHE A 39 -7.06 -9.95 11.80
C PHE A 39 -6.80 -11.46 11.84
N PHE A 40 -5.73 -11.88 12.50
CA PHE A 40 -5.43 -13.28 12.78
C PHE A 40 -6.05 -13.68 14.13
N VAL A 41 -7.00 -14.61 14.12
CA VAL A 41 -7.60 -15.13 15.38
C VAL A 41 -6.64 -16.07 16.08
N ASP A 42 -5.94 -16.90 15.32
CA ASP A 42 -4.95 -17.83 15.88
C ASP A 42 -3.73 -17.04 16.42
N GLN A 43 -3.44 -17.28 17.70
CA GLN A 43 -2.37 -16.56 18.39
C GLN A 43 -0.98 -16.85 17.82
N MET A 44 -0.76 -18.02 17.22
CA MET A 44 0.54 -18.37 16.65
C MET A 44 0.81 -17.60 15.37
N TYR A 45 -0.18 -17.48 14.46
CA TYR A 45 -0.07 -16.63 13.27
C TYR A 45 0.13 -15.16 13.65
N ARG A 46 -0.61 -14.67 14.65
CA ARG A 46 -0.44 -13.31 15.18
C ARG A 46 0.98 -13.06 15.69
N LEU A 47 1.56 -14.01 16.42
CA LEU A 47 2.93 -13.89 16.91
C LEU A 47 3.96 -13.91 15.77
N ILE A 48 3.81 -14.79 14.79
CA ILE A 48 4.69 -14.82 13.61
C ILE A 48 4.61 -13.49 12.86
N TYR A 49 3.42 -12.96 12.62
CA TYR A 49 3.25 -11.65 11.98
C TYR A 49 3.94 -10.53 12.76
N LYS A 50 3.84 -10.53 14.10
CA LYS A 50 4.57 -9.56 14.94
C LYS A 50 6.09 -9.69 14.82
N LEU A 51 6.60 -10.92 14.70
CA LEU A 51 8.05 -11.12 14.46
C LEU A 51 8.48 -10.58 13.08
N ILE A 52 7.64 -10.73 12.06
CA ILE A 52 7.88 -10.15 10.73
C ILE A 52 7.94 -8.63 10.82
N LEU A 53 6.95 -7.99 11.46
CA LEU A 53 6.92 -6.53 11.64
C LEU A 53 8.13 -6.03 12.45
N MET A 54 8.45 -6.68 13.56
CA MET A 54 9.61 -6.33 14.40
C MET A 54 10.93 -6.41 13.61
N HIS A 55 11.07 -7.41 12.75
CA HIS A 55 12.25 -7.53 11.89
C HIS A 55 12.29 -6.39 10.87
N PHE A 56 11.17 -6.12 10.22
CA PHE A 56 11.07 -5.06 9.22
C PHE A 56 11.33 -3.67 9.80
N GLU A 57 10.78 -3.35 10.97
CA GLU A 57 11.05 -2.09 11.68
C GLU A 57 12.53 -1.87 11.99
N LYS A 58 13.28 -2.96 12.20
CA LYS A 58 14.69 -2.88 12.57
C LYS A 58 15.64 -2.91 11.40
N TYR A 59 15.32 -3.65 10.34
CA TYR A 59 16.24 -3.95 9.24
C TYR A 59 15.74 -3.46 7.87
N GLU A 60 14.54 -2.88 7.80
CA GLU A 60 13.88 -2.41 6.57
C GLU A 60 13.80 -3.50 5.47
N SER A 61 13.73 -4.77 5.89
CA SER A 61 13.66 -5.95 5.04
C SER A 61 12.78 -7.03 5.65
N THR A 62 12.17 -7.87 4.83
CA THR A 62 11.42 -9.03 5.33
C THR A 62 12.36 -10.09 5.89
N PRO A 63 11.99 -10.78 7.00
CA PRO A 63 12.83 -11.81 7.58
C PRO A 63 12.87 -13.06 6.69
N THR A 64 13.99 -13.77 6.69
CA THR A 64 14.05 -15.13 6.18
C THR A 64 13.46 -16.13 7.19
N TYR A 65 13.14 -17.33 6.75
CA TYR A 65 12.68 -18.40 7.65
C TYR A 65 13.68 -18.69 8.76
N ASP A 66 14.99 -18.65 8.46
CA ASP A 66 16.06 -18.89 9.46
C ASP A 66 16.10 -17.78 10.52
N ASN A 67 15.83 -16.54 10.13
CA ASN A 67 15.72 -15.41 11.07
C ASN A 67 14.54 -15.63 12.01
N LEU A 68 13.38 -16.07 11.51
CA LEU A 68 12.20 -16.37 12.31
C LEU A 68 12.46 -17.53 13.27
N GLU A 69 13.11 -18.61 12.83
CA GLU A 69 13.52 -19.71 13.70
C GLU A 69 14.43 -19.22 14.85
N THR A 70 15.36 -18.31 14.54
CA THR A 70 16.24 -17.72 15.55
C THR A 70 15.46 -16.90 16.59
N TYR A 71 14.49 -16.09 16.13
CA TYR A 71 13.62 -15.35 17.05
C TYR A 71 12.76 -16.28 17.90
N ILE A 72 12.20 -17.34 17.32
CA ILE A 72 11.40 -18.33 18.07
C ILE A 72 12.26 -18.99 19.15
N LYS A 73 13.52 -19.37 18.85
CA LYS A 73 14.45 -19.96 19.84
C LYS A 73 14.77 -19.01 21.00
N SER A 74 14.65 -17.70 20.83
CA SER A 74 14.87 -16.71 21.89
C SER A 74 13.69 -16.59 22.89
N ILE A 75 12.54 -17.15 22.57
CA ILE A 75 11.35 -17.15 23.44
C ILE A 75 11.60 -18.10 24.62
N LYS A 76 11.36 -17.67 25.85
CA LYS A 76 11.63 -18.48 27.05
C LYS A 76 10.65 -19.64 27.26
N ASP A 77 9.47 -19.59 26.66
CA ASP A 77 8.39 -20.56 26.82
C ASP A 77 8.55 -21.68 25.76
N VAL A 78 8.95 -22.87 26.25
CA VAL A 78 9.26 -24.03 25.40
C VAL A 78 8.01 -24.54 24.64
N ASP A 79 6.85 -24.56 25.31
CA ASP A 79 5.59 -25.01 24.68
C ASP A 79 5.19 -24.09 23.52
N LYS A 80 5.35 -22.78 23.72
CA LYS A 80 5.13 -21.80 22.64
C LYS A 80 6.14 -21.92 21.49
N GLN A 81 7.41 -22.19 21.80
CA GLN A 81 8.42 -22.44 20.76
C GLN A 81 8.01 -23.61 19.88
N GLU A 82 7.58 -24.72 20.48
CA GLU A 82 7.19 -25.92 19.73
C GLU A 82 5.99 -25.65 18.81
N LEU A 83 4.95 -24.94 19.34
CA LEU A 83 3.78 -24.58 18.56
C LEU A 83 4.13 -23.61 17.42
N LEU A 84 4.94 -22.59 17.65
CA LEU A 84 5.41 -21.65 16.64
C LEU A 84 6.22 -22.34 15.55
N ASN A 85 7.11 -23.27 15.91
CA ASN A 85 7.88 -24.05 14.95
C ASN A 85 6.98 -24.95 14.07
N LYS A 86 5.93 -25.56 14.66
CA LYS A 86 4.94 -26.33 13.89
C LYS A 86 4.23 -25.45 12.85
N VAL A 87 3.80 -24.24 13.25
CA VAL A 87 3.14 -23.31 12.34
C VAL A 87 4.13 -22.78 11.29
N LEU A 88 5.36 -22.44 11.67
CA LEU A 88 6.38 -21.97 10.74
C LEU A 88 6.72 -23.04 9.68
N ASN A 89 6.82 -24.31 10.10
CA ASN A 89 7.00 -25.42 9.16
C ASN A 89 5.81 -25.60 8.20
N SER A 90 4.60 -25.38 8.67
CA SER A 90 3.40 -25.39 7.83
C SER A 90 3.39 -24.24 6.81
N ILE A 91 3.86 -23.05 7.22
CA ILE A 91 4.05 -21.90 6.31
C ILE A 91 5.11 -22.21 5.25
N LYS A 92 6.27 -22.73 5.66
CA LYS A 92 7.37 -23.10 4.76
C LYS A 92 7.00 -24.20 3.76
N ALA A 93 6.10 -25.11 4.15
CA ALA A 93 5.61 -26.19 3.30
C ALA A 93 4.43 -25.77 2.39
N SER A 94 3.91 -24.55 2.54
CA SER A 94 2.79 -24.08 1.74
C SER A 94 3.20 -23.86 0.28
N ASN A 95 2.30 -24.26 -0.64
CA ASN A 95 2.50 -24.07 -2.07
C ASN A 95 1.94 -22.72 -2.49
N ASN A 96 2.73 -21.93 -3.22
CA ASN A 96 2.34 -20.61 -3.73
C ASN A 96 1.68 -20.65 -5.12
N ALA A 97 1.11 -21.80 -5.54
CA ALA A 97 0.46 -21.94 -6.85
C ALA A 97 -0.68 -20.91 -7.07
N ASP A 98 -1.35 -20.49 -5.99
CA ASP A 98 -2.48 -19.55 -6.02
C ASP A 98 -2.07 -18.16 -5.48
N ALA A 99 -0.81 -17.76 -5.63
CA ALA A 99 -0.25 -16.54 -5.03
C ALA A 99 -1.08 -15.28 -5.34
N GLU A 100 -1.44 -15.06 -6.60
CA GLU A 100 -2.22 -13.89 -7.02
C GLU A 100 -3.61 -13.86 -6.37
N PHE A 101 -4.31 -15.00 -6.32
CA PHE A 101 -5.60 -15.10 -5.63
C PHE A 101 -5.48 -14.76 -4.14
N ILE A 102 -4.42 -15.24 -3.48
CA ILE A 102 -4.18 -14.97 -2.05
C ILE A 102 -3.88 -13.48 -1.83
N LYS A 103 -3.05 -12.86 -2.68
CA LYS A 103 -2.73 -11.44 -2.62
C LYS A 103 -3.97 -10.58 -2.79
N ASP A 104 -4.74 -10.79 -3.85
CA ASP A 104 -5.97 -10.03 -4.15
C ASP A 104 -7.00 -10.17 -3.03
N THR A 105 -7.20 -11.39 -2.54
CA THR A 105 -8.16 -11.66 -1.47
C THR A 105 -7.75 -10.99 -0.16
N ALA A 106 -6.48 -11.09 0.23
CA ALA A 106 -5.95 -10.47 1.44
C ALA A 106 -6.02 -8.94 1.36
N PHE A 107 -5.64 -8.37 0.21
CA PHE A 107 -5.67 -6.93 -0.02
C PHE A 107 -7.10 -6.39 0.02
N THR A 108 -8.04 -7.03 -0.68
CA THR A 108 -9.46 -6.67 -0.66
C THR A 108 -10.04 -6.75 0.76
N PHE A 109 -9.69 -7.79 1.52
CA PHE A 109 -10.09 -7.92 2.92
C PHE A 109 -9.56 -6.76 3.77
N CYS A 110 -8.27 -6.45 3.67
CA CYS A 110 -7.63 -5.38 4.43
C CYS A 110 -8.20 -4.00 4.07
N LYS A 111 -8.38 -3.71 2.77
CA LYS A 111 -9.06 -2.49 2.29
C LYS A 111 -10.45 -2.35 2.92
N HIS A 112 -11.25 -3.41 2.87
CA HIS A 112 -12.60 -3.41 3.44
C HIS A 112 -12.59 -3.14 4.95
N GLN A 113 -11.68 -3.79 5.71
CA GLN A 113 -11.56 -3.57 7.15
C GLN A 113 -11.09 -2.15 7.49
N LYS A 114 -10.12 -1.62 6.75
CA LYS A 114 -9.64 -0.23 6.92
C LYS A 114 -10.77 0.78 6.69
N ILE A 115 -11.52 0.64 5.59
CA ILE A 115 -12.67 1.53 5.29
C ILE A 115 -13.71 1.43 6.40
N LYS A 116 -14.05 0.22 6.84
CA LYS A 116 -15.03 0.00 7.92
C LYS A 116 -14.62 0.68 9.23
N GLU A 117 -13.36 0.50 9.64
CA GLU A 117 -12.84 1.16 10.86
C GLU A 117 -12.90 2.67 10.76
N SER A 118 -12.49 3.22 9.61
CA SER A 118 -12.50 4.67 9.38
C SER A 118 -13.92 5.25 9.34
N LEU A 119 -14.88 4.54 8.76
CA LEU A 119 -16.30 4.95 8.81
C LEU A 119 -16.82 5.01 10.25
N ILE A 120 -16.44 4.06 11.11
CA ILE A 120 -16.82 4.06 12.52
C ILE A 120 -16.21 5.27 13.25
N LYS A 121 -14.94 5.59 13.00
CA LYS A 121 -14.28 6.76 13.58
C LYS A 121 -14.91 8.06 13.08
N MET A 122 -15.15 8.20 11.77
CA MET A 122 -15.80 9.36 11.19
C MET A 122 -17.20 9.57 11.75
N ALA A 123 -17.98 8.51 11.99
CA ALA A 123 -19.27 8.60 12.67
C ALA A 123 -19.15 9.12 14.12
N GLY A 124 -18.07 8.78 14.81
CA GLY A 124 -17.72 9.34 16.13
C GLY A 124 -17.40 10.83 16.06
N HIS A 125 -16.53 11.23 15.13
CA HIS A 125 -16.15 12.63 14.90
C HIS A 125 -17.35 13.49 14.47
N LEU A 126 -18.25 12.93 13.66
CA LEU A 126 -19.48 13.64 13.25
C LEU A 126 -20.38 13.96 14.47
N LYS A 127 -20.53 13.01 15.40
CA LYS A 127 -21.28 13.24 16.64
C LYS A 127 -20.65 14.29 17.55
N ALA A 128 -19.32 14.44 17.46
CA ALA A 128 -18.54 15.42 18.22
C ALA A 128 -18.35 16.75 17.47
N GLU A 129 -18.95 16.91 16.28
CA GLU A 129 -18.84 18.08 15.39
C GLU A 129 -17.38 18.44 15.01
N GLN A 130 -16.51 17.41 14.94
CA GLN A 130 -15.09 17.55 14.61
C GLN A 130 -14.85 17.35 13.10
N PHE A 131 -15.21 18.34 12.29
CA PHE A 131 -15.18 18.23 10.82
C PHE A 131 -13.78 18.07 10.25
N ASP A 132 -12.78 18.78 10.79
CA ASP A 132 -11.38 18.67 10.36
C ASP A 132 -10.82 17.25 10.57
N SER A 133 -11.26 16.58 11.65
CA SER A 133 -10.88 15.18 11.92
C SER A 133 -11.50 14.20 10.92
N ILE A 134 -12.71 14.49 10.42
CA ILE A 134 -13.35 13.69 9.37
C ILE A 134 -12.57 13.82 8.06
N GLU A 135 -12.20 15.04 7.67
CA GLU A 135 -11.41 15.29 6.47
C GLU A 135 -10.05 14.55 6.53
N SER A 136 -9.36 14.67 7.64
CA SER A 136 -8.08 13.98 7.87
C SER A 136 -8.20 12.45 7.78
N GLU A 137 -9.25 11.85 8.39
CA GLU A 137 -9.48 10.39 8.32
C GLU A 137 -9.85 9.95 6.90
N MET A 138 -10.62 10.75 6.14
CA MET A 138 -10.92 10.48 4.73
C MET A 138 -9.65 10.48 3.88
N MET A 139 -8.77 11.48 4.06
CA MET A 139 -7.50 11.57 3.34
C MET A 139 -6.59 10.37 3.64
N ASP A 140 -6.52 9.93 4.92
CA ASP A 140 -5.74 8.74 5.30
C ASP A 140 -6.27 7.47 4.63
N VAL A 141 -7.60 7.31 4.59
CA VAL A 141 -8.23 6.17 3.90
C VAL A 141 -7.90 6.17 2.41
N VAL A 142 -8.09 7.32 1.74
CA VAL A 142 -7.83 7.43 0.29
C VAL A 142 -6.38 7.10 -0.04
N LYS A 143 -5.42 7.63 0.73
CA LYS A 143 -4.00 7.33 0.53
C LYS A 143 -3.67 5.85 0.72
N LYS A 144 -4.17 5.20 1.78
CA LYS A 144 -3.82 3.81 2.12
C LYS A 144 -4.59 2.76 1.32
N VAL A 145 -5.80 3.08 0.88
CA VAL A 145 -6.65 2.16 0.11
C VAL A 145 -6.34 2.24 -1.38
N ASN A 146 -5.98 3.43 -1.89
CA ASN A 146 -5.57 3.63 -3.27
C ASN A 146 -4.06 3.52 -3.49
N SER A 147 -3.31 3.10 -2.50
CA SER A 147 -1.97 2.58 -2.72
C SER A 147 -2.07 1.24 -3.47
N ASP A 148 -2.76 1.24 -4.62
CA ASP A 148 -2.38 0.34 -5.68
C ASP A 148 -0.93 0.71 -5.94
N THR A 149 -0.06 -0.13 -5.45
CA THR A 149 1.31 -0.21 -5.87
C THR A 149 1.32 -0.84 -7.27
N GLU A 150 0.71 -0.22 -8.22
CA GLU A 150 1.44 0.03 -9.41
C GLU A 150 2.56 0.95 -8.92
N ASP A 151 3.71 0.38 -8.58
CA ASP A 151 4.97 1.07 -8.75
C ASP A 151 4.81 1.69 -10.13
N HIS A 152 4.48 2.99 -10.15
CA HIS A 152 4.50 3.72 -11.38
C HIS A 152 5.95 3.59 -11.83
N ASP A 153 6.21 2.58 -12.65
CA ASP A 153 7.50 2.46 -13.29
C ASP A 153 7.62 3.74 -14.12
N TYR A 154 8.23 4.74 -13.49
CA TYR A 154 8.41 6.07 -14.06
C TYR A 154 8.92 5.99 -15.50
N TRP A 155 9.69 4.95 -15.80
CA TRP A 155 10.29 4.72 -17.10
C TRP A 155 9.34 4.04 -18.08
N SER A 156 8.48 3.10 -17.65
CA SER A 156 7.50 2.45 -18.54
C SER A 156 6.37 3.39 -18.97
N GLU A 157 6.02 4.36 -18.10
CA GLU A 157 4.99 5.38 -18.38
C GLU A 157 5.57 6.68 -18.93
N PHE A 158 6.90 6.76 -19.14
CA PHE A 158 7.53 7.98 -19.62
C PHE A 158 7.00 8.41 -20.98
N ASP A 159 6.84 7.47 -21.89
CA ASP A 159 6.34 7.75 -23.25
C ASP A 159 4.87 8.19 -23.21
N ASP A 160 4.00 7.53 -22.43
CA ASP A 160 2.60 7.92 -22.25
C ASP A 160 2.46 9.29 -21.58
N ARG A 161 3.31 9.63 -20.64
CA ARG A 161 3.33 10.96 -20.01
C ARG A 161 3.88 12.03 -20.96
N ALA A 162 4.90 11.70 -21.74
CA ALA A 162 5.46 12.61 -22.73
C ALA A 162 4.44 12.94 -23.83
N GLU A 163 3.61 11.97 -24.25
CA GLU A 163 2.54 12.20 -25.21
C GLU A 163 1.33 12.95 -24.60
N ASN A 164 1.05 12.76 -23.30
CA ASN A 164 -0.12 13.34 -22.63
C ASN A 164 0.11 14.72 -22.01
N VAL A 165 1.32 15.28 -22.07
CA VAL A 165 1.70 16.53 -21.37
C VAL A 165 0.99 17.78 -21.91
N ARG A 166 0.29 17.74 -23.06
CA ARG A 166 -0.30 18.93 -23.68
C ARG A 166 -1.80 18.86 -23.89
N PHE A 167 -2.59 18.54 -22.87
CA PHE A 167 -4.03 18.74 -22.90
C PHE A 167 -4.41 20.15 -22.44
N ASN A 168 -5.26 20.83 -23.20
CA ASN A 168 -5.77 22.18 -22.96
C ASN A 168 -4.73 23.32 -23.10
N VAL A 169 -4.08 23.39 -24.26
CA VAL A 169 -3.26 24.56 -24.62
C VAL A 169 -4.13 25.76 -24.91
N VAL A 170 -3.74 26.92 -24.39
CA VAL A 170 -4.36 28.22 -24.71
C VAL A 170 -3.46 28.96 -25.68
N THR A 171 -3.98 29.27 -26.84
CA THR A 171 -3.25 30.07 -27.88
C THR A 171 -2.77 31.40 -27.31
N THR A 172 -1.53 31.78 -27.59
CA THR A 172 -0.99 33.11 -27.26
C THR A 172 -1.56 34.20 -28.19
N GLY A 173 -2.22 33.82 -29.28
CA GLY A 173 -2.68 34.72 -30.35
C GLY A 173 -1.59 35.15 -31.32
N TRP A 174 -0.36 34.67 -31.15
CA TRP A 174 0.76 34.89 -32.07
C TRP A 174 1.12 33.58 -32.78
N PRO A 175 0.77 33.43 -34.07
CA PRO A 175 0.94 32.18 -34.80
C PRO A 175 2.36 31.60 -34.73
N VAL A 176 3.36 32.46 -34.82
CA VAL A 176 4.78 32.04 -34.75
C VAL A 176 5.14 31.44 -33.38
N ILE A 177 4.60 31.99 -32.31
CA ILE A 177 4.85 31.46 -30.96
C ILE A 177 4.05 30.18 -30.75
N ASP A 178 2.81 30.18 -31.19
CA ASP A 178 1.94 29.01 -31.06
C ASP A 178 2.47 27.81 -31.86
N ASP A 179 3.10 28.04 -33.01
CA ASP A 179 3.75 27.01 -33.82
C ASP A 179 4.96 26.42 -33.12
N GLU A 180 5.83 27.26 -32.57
CA GLU A 180 7.01 26.83 -31.79
C GLU A 180 6.64 26.15 -30.45
N THR A 181 5.54 26.55 -29.82
CA THR A 181 5.06 25.98 -28.55
C THR A 181 4.02 24.87 -28.75
N GLN A 182 3.80 24.40 -29.98
CA GLN A 182 2.84 23.36 -30.36
C GLN A 182 1.39 23.68 -29.92
N GLY A 183 0.95 24.91 -30.15
CA GLY A 183 -0.43 25.34 -29.93
C GLY A 183 -0.64 26.42 -28.86
N GLY A 184 0.39 26.83 -28.14
CA GLY A 184 0.32 27.87 -27.11
C GLY A 184 0.84 27.44 -25.75
N LEU A 185 0.28 27.97 -24.68
CA LEU A 185 0.66 27.65 -23.29
C LEU A 185 -0.26 26.58 -22.68
N ALA A 186 0.31 25.55 -22.10
CA ALA A 186 -0.41 24.52 -21.37
C ALA A 186 -0.67 24.91 -19.89
N ALA A 187 -1.51 24.17 -19.20
CA ALA A 187 -1.73 24.36 -17.77
C ALA A 187 -0.39 24.23 -17.01
N ASN A 188 -0.14 25.14 -16.07
CA ASN A 188 1.09 25.26 -15.28
C ASN A 188 2.35 25.72 -16.05
N GLU A 189 2.25 26.17 -17.29
CA GLU A 189 3.34 26.83 -18.01
C GLU A 189 3.30 28.35 -17.80
N LEU A 190 4.47 28.97 -17.70
CA LEU A 190 4.64 30.41 -17.56
C LEU A 190 5.31 30.99 -18.82
N GLY A 191 4.60 31.87 -19.52
CA GLY A 191 5.17 32.67 -20.60
C GLY A 191 5.75 34.00 -20.10
N VAL A 192 7.02 34.28 -20.41
CA VAL A 192 7.69 35.55 -20.06
C VAL A 192 8.11 36.26 -21.32
N VAL A 193 7.61 37.51 -21.51
CA VAL A 193 8.01 38.37 -22.63
C VAL A 193 9.03 39.40 -22.15
N ILE A 194 10.22 39.39 -22.74
CA ILE A 194 11.30 40.34 -22.42
C ILE A 194 11.52 41.25 -23.63
N ALA A 195 11.40 42.55 -23.43
CA ALA A 195 11.60 43.55 -24.47
C ALA A 195 12.14 44.85 -23.89
N PRO A 196 12.93 45.61 -24.66
CA PRO A 196 13.42 46.91 -24.23
C PRO A 196 12.29 47.93 -24.02
N ALA A 197 12.59 49.03 -23.34
CA ALA A 197 11.62 50.08 -23.12
C ALA A 197 11.14 50.66 -24.46
N GLY A 198 9.84 50.86 -24.64
CA GLY A 198 9.22 51.38 -25.87
C GLY A 198 8.91 50.35 -26.95
N ALA A 199 9.16 49.07 -26.72
CA ALA A 199 8.87 48.00 -27.69
C ALA A 199 7.40 47.58 -27.77
N GLY A 200 6.46 48.30 -27.15
CA GLY A 200 5.03 48.02 -27.28
C GLY A 200 4.57 46.76 -26.55
N LYS A 201 5.04 46.54 -25.34
CA LYS A 201 4.64 45.40 -24.48
C LYS A 201 3.15 45.40 -24.12
#